data_0135527f0997df39d2ef1491bdc41cf2
#
_entry.id   0135527f0997df39d2ef1491bdc41cf2
#
_cell.length_a   1.000
_cell.length_b   1.000
_cell.length_c   1.000
_cell.angle_alpha   90.00
_cell.angle_beta   90.00
_cell.angle_gamma   90.00
#
_symmetry.space_group_name_H-M   'P 1'
#
loop_
_entity.id
_entity.type
_entity.pdbx_description
1 polymer ?
#
loop_
_entity_poly.entity_id
_entity_poly.type
_entity_poly.pdbx_seq_one_letter_code
_entity_poly.pdbx_strand_id
1 'polypeptide(L)'
;MAIITRVVPENYNITSLVFTGEGVERFSGRLAGQFLRVSVLMGGQWSDEHPFTISNPPGEDEIQVTVKAVGAFTTSLRTVTVGTEARVRGPYGTFCKDIGNQPRIIMIAGGIGITPFLSVLRHFRNTRARNTMTVFWSNNLVSDIIRRDELREISAVLDLKIVHVLWKEERPQEYAAGTENECFERGLLTPEILRRHADIAGSAIYLCGPPKMNEHVLEALASCGIDPSTVNAERFVYTPPSGRTLPQP
;
A
#
# COMPACT_ATOMS: atom_id res chain seq x y z
N MET A 1 -2.55 -21.14 16.15
CA MET A 1 -2.60 -21.05 14.69
C MET A 1 -3.55 -19.91 14.30
N ALA A 2 -3.20 -19.08 13.33
CA ALA A 2 -4.09 -18.01 12.87
C ALA A 2 -5.19 -18.58 11.98
N ILE A 3 -6.34 -17.90 11.96
CA ILE A 3 -7.51 -18.27 11.15
C ILE A 3 -7.95 -17.05 10.34
N ILE A 4 -8.32 -17.23 9.08
CA ILE A 4 -8.96 -16.21 8.27
C ILE A 4 -10.41 -16.02 8.76
N THR A 5 -10.71 -14.86 9.33
CA THR A 5 -12.02 -14.55 9.90
C THR A 5 -12.88 -13.67 9.01
N ARG A 6 -12.25 -12.91 8.09
CA ARG A 6 -12.97 -12.10 7.09
C ARG A 6 -12.24 -12.12 5.76
N VAL A 7 -13.03 -12.15 4.68
CA VAL A 7 -12.58 -12.01 3.28
C VAL A 7 -13.40 -10.87 2.69
N VAL A 8 -12.76 -9.73 2.42
CA VAL A 8 -13.45 -8.52 1.98
C VAL A 8 -13.00 -8.15 0.57
N PRO A 9 -13.87 -8.31 -0.44
CA PRO A 9 -13.60 -7.79 -1.77
C PRO A 9 -13.48 -6.26 -1.72
N GLU A 10 -12.34 -5.73 -2.14
CA GLU A 10 -12.12 -4.28 -2.22
C GLU A 10 -12.54 -3.72 -3.58
N ASN A 11 -12.22 -4.47 -4.62
CA ASN A 11 -12.66 -4.21 -6.00
C ASN A 11 -12.58 -5.51 -6.83
N TYR A 12 -12.60 -5.39 -8.16
CA TYR A 12 -12.63 -6.52 -9.09
C TYR A 12 -11.41 -7.46 -8.99
N ASN A 13 -10.27 -7.02 -8.46
CA ASN A 13 -9.04 -7.84 -8.36
C ASN A 13 -8.24 -7.67 -7.06
N ILE A 14 -8.76 -6.92 -6.08
CA ILE A 14 -8.13 -6.73 -4.78
C ILE A 14 -9.06 -7.24 -3.68
N THR A 15 -8.49 -7.97 -2.73
CA THR A 15 -9.22 -8.55 -1.59
C THR A 15 -8.42 -8.33 -0.30
N SER A 16 -9.09 -7.92 0.77
CA SER A 16 -8.51 -7.90 2.11
C SER A 16 -8.85 -9.17 2.86
N LEU A 17 -7.85 -9.73 3.53
CA LEU A 17 -7.98 -10.89 4.42
C LEU A 17 -7.68 -10.44 5.85
N VAL A 18 -8.53 -10.84 6.78
CA VAL A 18 -8.33 -10.59 8.21
C VAL A 18 -8.03 -11.90 8.93
N PHE A 19 -6.99 -11.87 9.74
CA PHE A 19 -6.53 -13.01 10.52
C PHE A 19 -6.67 -12.71 12.01
N THR A 20 -7.15 -13.70 12.76
CA THR A 20 -7.17 -13.71 14.22
C THR A 20 -6.64 -15.05 14.74
N GLY A 21 -6.55 -15.20 16.06
CA GLY A 21 -6.15 -16.45 16.71
C GLY A 21 -4.70 -16.43 17.19
N GLU A 22 -4.26 -17.60 17.63
CA GLU A 22 -2.96 -17.79 18.29
C GLU A 22 -1.79 -17.32 17.41
N GLY A 23 -0.92 -16.52 18.00
CA GLY A 23 0.28 -15.97 17.35
C GLY A 23 0.03 -14.68 16.55
N VAL A 24 -1.22 -14.16 16.52
CA VAL A 24 -1.54 -12.85 15.94
C VAL A 24 -1.21 -11.73 16.93
N GLU A 25 -1.39 -11.95 18.22
CA GLU A 25 -1.13 -11.00 19.32
C GLU A 25 0.30 -10.44 19.33
N ARG A 26 1.28 -11.20 18.88
CA ARG A 26 2.69 -10.74 18.75
C ARG A 26 2.87 -9.58 17.75
N PHE A 27 1.88 -9.35 16.91
CA PHE A 27 1.89 -8.25 15.94
C PHE A 27 1.32 -6.94 16.49
N SER A 28 0.77 -6.92 17.71
CA SER A 28 0.19 -5.71 18.32
C SER A 28 1.24 -4.60 18.49
N GLY A 29 2.47 -4.95 18.87
CA GLY A 29 3.60 -4.02 19.01
C GLY A 29 4.36 -3.71 17.71
N ARG A 30 3.84 -4.09 16.55
CA ARG A 30 4.49 -3.82 15.27
C ARG A 30 4.57 -2.33 14.94
N LEU A 31 5.43 -1.97 14.00
CA LEU A 31 5.43 -0.65 13.39
C LEU A 31 4.46 -0.62 12.19
N ALA A 32 3.83 0.54 11.96
CA ALA A 32 3.03 0.74 10.76
C ALA A 32 3.86 0.54 9.50
N GLY A 33 3.28 -0.08 8.47
CA GLY A 33 3.95 -0.37 7.20
C GLY A 33 4.83 -1.63 7.20
N GLN A 34 4.92 -2.38 8.30
CA GLN A 34 5.59 -3.68 8.31
C GLN A 34 4.80 -4.75 7.56
N PHE A 35 5.50 -5.80 7.13
CA PHE A 35 4.91 -6.95 6.44
C PHE A 35 5.05 -8.25 7.25
N LEU A 36 4.32 -9.25 6.84
CA LEU A 36 4.40 -10.61 7.35
C LEU A 36 4.51 -11.61 6.18
N ARG A 37 4.89 -12.85 6.49
CA ARG A 37 4.79 -13.96 5.55
C ARG A 37 3.61 -14.83 5.92
N VAL A 38 2.80 -15.18 4.93
CA VAL A 38 1.59 -15.99 5.07
C VAL A 38 1.71 -17.26 4.26
N SER A 39 1.32 -18.38 4.87
CA SER A 39 1.02 -19.64 4.22
C SER A 39 -0.41 -20.05 4.62
N VAL A 40 -1.21 -20.50 3.68
CA VAL A 40 -2.65 -20.82 3.87
C VAL A 40 -2.88 -22.30 3.58
N LEU A 41 -3.68 -22.96 4.40
CA LEU A 41 -4.07 -24.35 4.21
C LEU A 41 -5.20 -24.45 3.16
N MET A 42 -4.89 -24.90 1.96
CA MET A 42 -5.84 -25.02 0.87
C MET A 42 -5.84 -26.45 0.31
N GLY A 43 -7.03 -27.07 0.20
CA GLY A 43 -7.16 -28.45 -0.29
C GLY A 43 -6.35 -29.45 0.52
N GLY A 44 -6.18 -29.24 1.83
CA GLY A 44 -5.40 -30.11 2.72
C GLY A 44 -3.87 -29.93 2.63
N GLN A 45 -3.38 -28.97 1.85
CA GLN A 45 -1.95 -28.66 1.70
C GLN A 45 -1.65 -27.21 2.04
N TRP A 46 -0.48 -26.98 2.65
CA TRP A 46 0.03 -25.65 2.90
C TRP A 46 0.59 -25.03 1.62
N SER A 47 0.19 -23.79 1.34
CA SER A 47 0.84 -23.01 0.28
C SER A 47 2.30 -22.68 0.65
N ASP A 48 3.08 -22.23 -0.34
CA ASP A 48 4.33 -21.53 -0.07
C ASP A 48 4.08 -20.27 0.77
N GLU A 49 5.11 -19.78 1.44
CA GLU A 49 5.06 -18.51 2.18
C GLU A 49 5.15 -17.32 1.23
N HIS A 50 4.19 -16.40 1.35
CA HIS A 50 4.14 -15.18 0.56
C HIS A 50 4.20 -13.94 1.46
N PRO A 51 5.00 -12.92 1.11
CA PRO A 51 5.07 -11.67 1.87
C PRO A 51 3.88 -10.78 1.54
N PHE A 52 3.23 -10.24 2.57
CA PHE A 52 2.17 -9.22 2.44
C PHE A 52 2.34 -8.14 3.49
N THR A 53 2.16 -6.89 3.08
CA THR A 53 2.12 -5.77 4.00
C THR A 53 0.90 -5.88 4.91
N ILE A 54 1.10 -5.62 6.20
CA ILE A 54 0.01 -5.51 7.17
C ILE A 54 -0.64 -4.15 6.97
N SER A 55 -1.86 -4.12 6.45
CA SER A 55 -2.54 -2.89 6.03
C SER A 55 -3.37 -2.21 7.12
N ASN A 56 -3.73 -2.91 8.23
CA ASN A 56 -4.33 -2.28 9.40
C ASN A 56 -3.28 -1.64 10.33
N PRO A 57 -3.66 -0.71 11.22
CA PRO A 57 -2.71 -0.03 12.11
C PRO A 57 -2.18 -0.96 13.20
N PRO A 58 -1.04 -0.64 13.83
CA PRO A 58 -0.60 -1.28 15.07
C PRO A 58 -1.61 -1.12 16.21
N GLY A 59 -1.53 -2.00 17.21
CA GLY A 59 -2.38 -1.95 18.42
C GLY A 59 -3.72 -2.66 18.27
N GLU A 60 -4.03 -3.24 17.11
CA GLU A 60 -5.22 -4.09 16.91
C GLU A 60 -4.90 -5.57 17.18
N ASP A 61 -5.88 -6.32 17.71
CA ASP A 61 -5.77 -7.75 18.02
C ASP A 61 -5.98 -8.63 16.77
N GLU A 62 -6.11 -8.02 15.61
CA GLU A 62 -6.22 -8.67 14.32
C GLU A 62 -5.15 -8.18 13.34
N ILE A 63 -4.89 -8.97 12.31
CA ILE A 63 -4.03 -8.59 11.20
C ILE A 63 -4.86 -8.54 9.94
N GLN A 64 -4.75 -7.44 9.18
CA GLN A 64 -5.30 -7.34 7.85
C GLN A 64 -4.18 -7.27 6.81
N VAL A 65 -4.28 -8.06 5.76
CA VAL A 65 -3.49 -7.90 4.54
C VAL A 65 -4.42 -7.61 3.36
N THR A 66 -3.98 -6.73 2.47
CA THR A 66 -4.74 -6.37 1.26
C THR A 66 -3.95 -6.84 0.05
N VAL A 67 -4.54 -7.74 -0.72
CA VAL A 67 -3.87 -8.56 -1.73
C VAL A 67 -4.44 -8.28 -3.12
N LYS A 68 -3.57 -7.98 -4.09
CA LYS A 68 -3.93 -7.92 -5.51
C LYS A 68 -3.73 -9.29 -6.16
N ALA A 69 -4.71 -9.76 -6.90
CA ALA A 69 -4.65 -10.99 -7.66
C ALA A 69 -3.75 -10.80 -8.89
N VAL A 70 -2.52 -11.34 -8.83
CA VAL A 70 -1.52 -11.27 -9.92
C VAL A 70 -0.96 -12.63 -10.32
N GLY A 71 -1.22 -13.68 -9.54
CA GLY A 71 -0.77 -15.06 -9.79
C GLY A 71 -1.74 -16.07 -9.20
N ALA A 72 -1.52 -17.35 -9.42
CA ALA A 72 -2.44 -18.42 -9.01
C ALA A 72 -2.78 -18.36 -7.52
N PHE A 73 -1.77 -18.23 -6.65
CA PHE A 73 -1.99 -18.14 -5.21
C PHE A 73 -2.82 -16.92 -4.82
N THR A 74 -2.43 -15.71 -5.26
CA THR A 74 -3.14 -14.48 -4.90
C THR A 74 -4.56 -14.44 -5.50
N THR A 75 -4.80 -15.11 -6.62
CA THR A 75 -6.13 -15.27 -7.21
C THR A 75 -6.99 -16.20 -6.36
N SER A 76 -6.45 -17.33 -5.85
CA SER A 76 -7.21 -18.25 -4.99
C SER A 76 -7.60 -17.62 -3.65
N LEU A 77 -6.84 -16.65 -3.14
CA LEU A 77 -7.18 -15.94 -1.91
C LEU A 77 -8.49 -15.11 -2.01
N ARG A 78 -8.95 -14.80 -3.22
CA ARG A 78 -10.23 -14.07 -3.43
C ARG A 78 -11.47 -14.89 -3.03
N THR A 79 -11.35 -16.19 -3.06
CA THR A 79 -12.45 -17.14 -2.78
C THR A 79 -12.13 -18.07 -1.63
N VAL A 80 -11.09 -17.77 -0.85
CA VAL A 80 -10.74 -18.57 0.32
C VAL A 80 -11.88 -18.52 1.35
N THR A 81 -12.18 -19.66 1.95
CA THR A 81 -13.27 -19.77 2.91
C THR A 81 -12.89 -19.18 4.25
N VAL A 82 -13.81 -18.44 4.88
CA VAL A 82 -13.68 -18.03 6.29
C VAL A 82 -13.57 -19.30 7.16
N GLY A 83 -12.68 -19.26 8.15
CA GLY A 83 -12.31 -20.42 8.97
C GLY A 83 -11.07 -21.16 8.46
N THR A 84 -10.55 -20.82 7.28
CA THR A 84 -9.32 -21.42 6.75
C THR A 84 -8.11 -21.10 7.65
N GLU A 85 -7.33 -22.12 7.95
CA GLU A 85 -6.11 -22.00 8.75
C GLU A 85 -4.99 -21.29 7.98
N ALA A 86 -4.23 -20.45 8.70
CA ALA A 86 -3.08 -19.75 8.17
C ALA A 86 -1.89 -19.81 9.14
N ARG A 87 -0.70 -19.85 8.57
CA ARG A 87 0.55 -19.61 9.29
C ARG A 87 1.02 -18.22 8.97
N VAL A 88 1.29 -17.42 10.01
CA VAL A 88 1.78 -16.05 9.89
C VAL A 88 3.13 -15.93 10.58
N ARG A 89 4.10 -15.32 9.93
CA ARG A 89 5.44 -15.06 10.47
C ARG A 89 5.79 -13.60 10.29
N GLY A 90 6.43 -13.00 11.29
CA GLY A 90 6.83 -11.61 11.32
C GLY A 90 6.61 -11.01 12.71
N PRO A 91 6.49 -9.66 12.82
CA PRO A 91 6.53 -8.68 11.72
C PRO A 91 7.94 -8.48 11.17
N TYR A 92 8.05 -8.06 9.89
CA TYR A 92 9.30 -7.78 9.20
C TYR A 92 9.28 -6.40 8.54
N GLY A 93 10.46 -5.90 8.20
CA GLY A 93 10.63 -4.66 7.44
C GLY A 93 10.84 -3.43 8.31
N THR A 94 11.53 -2.45 7.71
CA THR A 94 11.88 -1.17 8.34
C THR A 94 11.53 0.02 7.46
N PHE A 95 10.80 -0.19 6.37
CA PHE A 95 10.51 0.80 5.34
C PHE A 95 9.92 2.11 5.90
N CYS A 96 8.92 2.02 6.77
CA CYS A 96 8.26 3.18 7.39
C CYS A 96 8.70 3.43 8.84
N LYS A 97 9.84 2.86 9.30
CA LYS A 97 10.26 2.87 10.72
C LYS A 97 10.28 4.28 11.33
N ASP A 98 10.82 5.24 10.61
CA ASP A 98 11.03 6.61 11.11
C ASP A 98 10.07 7.64 10.49
N ILE A 99 9.02 7.17 9.81
CA ILE A 99 8.08 8.04 9.07
C ILE A 99 7.36 9.04 9.99
N GLY A 100 7.01 8.64 11.21
CA GLY A 100 6.35 9.49 12.19
C GLY A 100 7.21 10.64 12.71
N ASN A 101 8.53 10.54 12.58
CA ASN A 101 9.48 11.57 13.03
C ASN A 101 9.67 12.70 12.01
N GLN A 102 9.08 12.57 10.80
CA GLN A 102 9.25 13.52 9.71
C GLN A 102 8.16 14.59 9.75
N PRO A 103 8.48 15.88 9.80
CA PRO A 103 7.46 16.94 9.84
C PRO A 103 6.64 17.01 8.54
N ARG A 104 7.27 16.76 7.40
CA ARG A 104 6.64 16.72 6.07
C ARG A 104 6.97 15.41 5.37
N ILE A 105 5.94 14.76 4.83
CA ILE A 105 6.01 13.41 4.28
C ILE A 105 5.36 13.38 2.91
N ILE A 106 6.08 12.84 1.93
CA ILE A 106 5.53 12.47 0.63
C ILE A 106 5.52 10.96 0.54
N MET A 107 4.34 10.38 0.35
CA MET A 107 4.12 8.96 0.12
C MET A 107 3.73 8.75 -1.34
N ILE A 108 4.49 7.96 -2.09
CA ILE A 108 4.24 7.70 -3.52
C ILE A 108 3.94 6.22 -3.68
N ALA A 109 2.71 5.90 -4.08
CA ALA A 109 2.21 4.54 -4.21
C ALA A 109 1.92 4.17 -5.66
N GLY A 110 2.25 2.94 -6.06
CA GLY A 110 1.82 2.33 -7.32
C GLY A 110 0.87 1.16 -7.09
N GLY A 111 -0.41 1.31 -7.49
CA GLY A 111 -1.42 0.27 -7.32
C GLY A 111 -1.47 -0.25 -5.88
N ILE A 112 -1.21 -1.56 -5.70
CA ILE A 112 -1.24 -2.20 -4.36
C ILE A 112 -0.10 -1.72 -3.43
N GLY A 113 0.89 -0.98 -3.92
CA GLY A 113 1.91 -0.31 -3.13
C GLY A 113 1.37 0.73 -2.13
N ILE A 114 0.08 1.00 -2.15
CA ILE A 114 -0.61 1.81 -1.14
C ILE A 114 -0.66 1.12 0.24
N THR A 115 -0.52 -0.20 0.33
CA THR A 115 -0.76 -0.96 1.55
C THR A 115 0.08 -0.55 2.76
N PRO A 116 1.40 -0.28 2.67
CA PRO A 116 2.15 0.24 3.81
C PRO A 116 1.66 1.63 4.24
N PHE A 117 1.26 2.45 3.28
CA PHE A 117 0.74 3.80 3.57
C PHE A 117 -0.66 3.76 4.17
N LEU A 118 -1.53 2.80 3.81
CA LEU A 118 -2.80 2.58 4.51
C LEU A 118 -2.57 2.29 6.00
N SER A 119 -1.61 1.41 6.32
CA SER A 119 -1.24 1.13 7.70
C SER A 119 -0.77 2.37 8.45
N VAL A 120 0.11 3.18 7.82
CA VAL A 120 0.64 4.43 8.38
C VAL A 120 -0.47 5.47 8.58
N LEU A 121 -1.29 5.71 7.56
CA LEU A 121 -2.37 6.72 7.61
C LEU A 121 -3.42 6.38 8.68
N ARG A 122 -3.79 5.10 8.81
CA ARG A 122 -4.67 4.61 9.87
C ARG A 122 -4.06 4.79 11.26
N HIS A 123 -2.76 4.49 11.38
CA HIS A 123 -2.02 4.72 12.63
C HIS A 123 -1.98 6.22 12.98
N PHE A 124 -1.68 7.07 12.02
CA PHE A 124 -1.64 8.53 12.20
C PHE A 124 -3.01 9.11 12.57
N ARG A 125 -4.10 8.61 11.95
CA ARG A 125 -5.46 8.96 12.37
C ARG A 125 -5.71 8.60 13.85
N ASN A 126 -5.34 7.38 14.25
CA ASN A 126 -5.57 6.90 15.62
C ASN A 126 -4.74 7.69 16.66
N THR A 127 -3.53 8.12 16.30
CA THR A 127 -2.63 8.89 17.16
C THR A 127 -2.77 10.41 17.01
N ARG A 128 -3.63 10.88 16.10
CA ARG A 128 -3.81 12.30 15.76
C ARG A 128 -2.48 12.98 15.40
N ALA A 129 -1.73 12.35 14.52
CA ALA A 129 -0.44 12.85 14.06
C ALA A 129 -0.55 14.25 13.44
N ARG A 130 0.49 15.07 13.60
CA ARG A 130 0.54 16.47 13.15
C ARG A 130 1.46 16.69 11.95
N ASN A 131 1.85 15.61 11.29
CA ASN A 131 2.69 15.66 10.10
C ASN A 131 1.89 16.26 8.93
N THR A 132 2.51 17.11 8.11
CA THR A 132 1.96 17.50 6.81
C THR A 132 2.26 16.40 5.79
N MET A 133 1.25 15.91 5.11
CA MET A 133 1.37 14.71 4.26
C MET A 133 0.79 14.92 2.88
N THR A 134 1.49 14.40 1.86
CA THR A 134 0.94 14.26 0.51
C THR A 134 1.10 12.81 0.05
N VAL A 135 -0.01 12.21 -0.38
CA VAL A 135 -0.02 10.90 -1.02
C VAL A 135 -0.21 11.08 -2.52
N PHE A 136 0.77 10.65 -3.31
CA PHE A 136 0.59 10.43 -4.76
C PHE A 136 0.30 8.95 -4.99
N TRP A 137 -0.85 8.64 -5.56
CA TRP A 137 -1.25 7.26 -5.80
C TRP A 137 -1.56 7.00 -7.27
N SER A 138 -0.62 6.30 -7.93
CA SER A 138 -0.73 5.96 -9.34
C SER A 138 -1.52 4.67 -9.55
N ASN A 139 -2.54 4.73 -10.39
CA ASN A 139 -3.39 3.62 -10.82
C ASN A 139 -3.68 3.74 -12.33
N ASN A 140 -4.25 2.68 -12.93
CA ASN A 140 -4.69 2.77 -14.32
C ASN A 140 -6.03 3.52 -14.43
N LEU A 141 -7.01 3.14 -13.62
CA LEU A 141 -8.38 3.62 -13.67
C LEU A 141 -8.85 4.04 -12.26
N VAL A 142 -9.90 4.83 -12.19
CA VAL A 142 -10.55 5.19 -10.92
C VAL A 142 -11.08 3.95 -10.18
N SER A 143 -11.53 2.92 -10.89
CA SER A 143 -11.98 1.64 -10.32
C SER A 143 -10.88 0.82 -9.65
N ASP A 144 -9.61 1.17 -9.85
CA ASP A 144 -8.47 0.57 -9.15
C ASP A 144 -8.28 1.16 -7.74
N ILE A 145 -8.87 2.33 -7.47
CA ILE A 145 -8.77 3.01 -6.19
C ILE A 145 -9.62 2.26 -5.15
N ILE A 146 -8.97 1.69 -4.15
CA ILE A 146 -9.64 1.05 -3.02
C ILE A 146 -9.73 2.00 -1.83
N ARG A 147 -10.68 1.79 -0.93
CA ARG A 147 -10.80 2.55 0.32
C ARG A 147 -10.83 4.07 0.14
N ARG A 148 -11.37 4.56 -0.98
CA ARG A 148 -11.41 5.99 -1.28
C ARG A 148 -12.13 6.80 -0.21
N ASP A 149 -13.28 6.32 0.25
CA ASP A 149 -14.07 7.02 1.28
C ASP A 149 -13.32 7.04 2.62
N GLU A 150 -12.67 5.93 3.02
CA GLU A 150 -11.82 5.90 4.20
C GLU A 150 -10.65 6.91 4.11
N LEU A 151 -10.01 7.02 2.94
CA LEU A 151 -8.94 7.99 2.73
C LEU A 151 -9.43 9.44 2.83
N ARG A 152 -10.66 9.73 2.34
CA ARG A 152 -11.31 11.02 2.52
C ARG A 152 -11.61 11.33 3.99
N GLU A 153 -12.12 10.36 4.74
CA GLU A 153 -12.33 10.49 6.17
C GLU A 153 -11.01 10.79 6.92
N ILE A 154 -9.92 10.12 6.53
CA ILE A 154 -8.59 10.38 7.11
C ILE A 154 -8.11 11.79 6.75
N SER A 155 -8.28 12.23 5.50
CA SER A 155 -7.87 13.58 5.07
C SER A 155 -8.71 14.72 5.67
N ALA A 156 -9.89 14.41 6.17
CA ALA A 156 -10.73 15.38 6.89
C ALA A 156 -10.24 15.67 8.34
N VAL A 157 -9.41 14.78 8.90
CA VAL A 157 -8.94 14.87 10.30
C VAL A 157 -7.43 15.02 10.44
N LEU A 158 -6.68 14.81 9.37
CA LEU A 158 -5.23 14.99 9.29
C LEU A 158 -4.87 16.04 8.24
N ASP A 159 -3.71 16.67 8.36
CA ASP A 159 -3.12 17.50 7.31
C ASP A 159 -2.59 16.58 6.18
N LEU A 160 -3.52 16.08 5.37
CA LEU A 160 -3.29 15.09 4.33
C LEU A 160 -3.92 15.51 3.01
N LYS A 161 -3.10 15.62 1.98
CA LYS A 161 -3.52 15.77 0.59
C LYS A 161 -3.34 14.45 -0.16
N ILE A 162 -4.34 14.06 -0.97
CA ILE A 162 -4.33 12.86 -1.78
C ILE A 162 -4.39 13.26 -3.26
N VAL A 163 -3.42 12.79 -4.04
CA VAL A 163 -3.33 13.05 -5.48
C VAL A 163 -3.38 11.70 -6.21
N HIS A 164 -4.51 11.42 -6.82
CA HIS A 164 -4.69 10.25 -7.69
C HIS A 164 -4.12 10.55 -9.08
N VAL A 165 -3.14 9.77 -9.53
CA VAL A 165 -2.53 9.89 -10.86
C VAL A 165 -3.01 8.72 -11.72
N LEU A 166 -3.88 8.98 -12.70
CA LEU A 166 -4.60 7.94 -13.44
C LEU A 166 -4.12 7.84 -14.90
N TRP A 167 -3.48 6.70 -15.20
CA TRP A 167 -2.83 6.49 -16.50
C TRP A 167 -3.79 6.39 -17.67
N LYS A 168 -4.92 5.71 -17.51
CA LYS A 168 -5.87 5.39 -18.58
C LYS A 168 -7.18 6.18 -18.54
N GLU A 169 -7.37 7.01 -17.52
CA GLU A 169 -8.54 7.87 -17.44
C GLU A 169 -8.36 9.09 -18.35
N GLU A 170 -9.35 9.36 -19.17
CA GLU A 170 -9.30 10.50 -20.10
C GLU A 170 -9.57 11.83 -19.38
N ARG A 171 -10.51 11.86 -18.45
CA ARG A 171 -10.95 13.04 -17.72
C ARG A 171 -10.99 12.79 -16.20
N PRO A 172 -9.84 12.52 -15.58
CA PRO A 172 -9.81 12.15 -14.17
C PRO A 172 -10.29 13.27 -13.23
N GLN A 173 -10.22 14.53 -13.66
CA GLN A 173 -10.70 15.68 -12.87
C GLN A 173 -12.21 15.64 -12.60
N GLU A 174 -13.01 14.94 -13.42
CA GLU A 174 -14.45 14.77 -13.22
C GLU A 174 -14.77 13.95 -11.93
N TYR A 175 -13.80 13.22 -11.41
CA TYR A 175 -13.94 12.46 -10.15
C TYR A 175 -13.65 13.30 -8.92
N ALA A 176 -13.12 14.52 -9.05
CA ALA A 176 -12.86 15.43 -7.95
C ALA A 176 -14.20 15.99 -7.43
N ALA A 177 -14.80 15.30 -6.46
CA ALA A 177 -16.05 15.72 -5.85
C ALA A 177 -15.81 16.76 -4.73
N GLY A 178 -15.43 17.99 -5.09
CA GLY A 178 -15.58 19.16 -4.18
C GLY A 178 -14.78 19.16 -2.87
N THR A 179 -13.78 18.30 -2.72
CA THR A 179 -12.87 18.28 -1.56
C THR A 179 -11.51 18.85 -1.95
N GLU A 180 -11.03 19.86 -1.23
CA GLU A 180 -9.72 20.48 -1.48
C GLU A 180 -8.55 19.50 -1.27
N ASN A 181 -8.77 18.45 -0.47
CA ASN A 181 -7.74 17.48 -0.08
C ASN A 181 -7.63 16.26 -1.02
N GLU A 182 -8.50 16.14 -2.04
CA GLU A 182 -8.42 15.07 -3.03
C GLU A 182 -8.33 15.66 -4.44
N CYS A 183 -7.26 15.33 -5.15
CA CYS A 183 -7.00 15.80 -6.51
C CYS A 183 -6.81 14.62 -7.47
N PHE A 184 -7.05 14.87 -8.76
CA PHE A 184 -6.91 13.88 -9.82
C PHE A 184 -6.07 14.44 -10.96
N GLU A 185 -5.03 13.71 -11.35
CA GLU A 185 -4.11 14.03 -12.44
C GLU A 185 -4.13 12.92 -13.47
N ARG A 186 -3.93 13.28 -14.74
CA ARG A 186 -3.86 12.33 -15.84
C ARG A 186 -2.43 11.92 -16.13
N GLY A 187 -2.21 10.65 -16.46
CA GLY A 187 -0.95 10.15 -17.02
C GLY A 187 -0.03 9.55 -15.98
N LEU A 188 1.27 9.78 -16.12
CA LEU A 188 2.30 9.35 -15.19
C LEU A 188 2.65 10.46 -14.19
N LEU A 189 3.24 10.09 -13.08
CA LEU A 189 3.74 11.06 -12.10
C LEU A 189 4.99 11.78 -12.68
N THR A 190 4.81 13.02 -13.06
CA THR A 190 5.86 13.88 -13.66
C THR A 190 6.41 14.88 -12.65
N PRO A 191 7.59 15.51 -12.92
CA PRO A 191 8.12 16.58 -12.09
C PRO A 191 7.14 17.75 -11.89
N GLU A 192 6.33 18.08 -12.92
CA GLU A 192 5.33 19.15 -12.86
C GLU A 192 4.21 18.80 -11.88
N ILE A 193 3.69 17.56 -11.93
CA ILE A 193 2.66 17.08 -11.00
C ILE A 193 3.21 17.10 -9.57
N LEU A 194 4.44 16.61 -9.36
CA LEU A 194 5.08 16.62 -8.05
C LEU A 194 5.15 18.04 -7.47
N ARG A 195 5.70 19.01 -8.24
CA ARG A 195 5.86 20.41 -7.80
C ARG A 195 4.53 21.14 -7.59
N ARG A 196 3.48 20.77 -8.32
CA ARG A 196 2.14 21.37 -8.18
C ARG A 196 1.48 21.03 -6.86
N HIS A 197 1.75 19.85 -6.33
CA HIS A 197 0.99 19.32 -5.20
C HIS A 197 1.78 19.20 -3.89
N ALA A 198 3.12 19.29 -3.91
CA ALA A 198 3.94 19.11 -2.70
C ALA A 198 5.19 19.99 -2.68
N ASP A 199 5.61 20.36 -1.48
CA ASP A 199 6.96 20.90 -1.21
C ASP A 199 7.95 19.73 -1.16
N ILE A 200 8.56 19.43 -2.32
CA ILE A 200 9.38 18.23 -2.48
C ILE A 200 10.68 18.35 -1.69
N ALA A 201 11.34 19.51 -1.76
CA ALA A 201 12.69 19.72 -1.21
C ALA A 201 12.75 19.60 0.32
N GLY A 202 11.63 19.92 0.99
CA GLY A 202 11.55 19.89 2.46
C GLY A 202 10.88 18.64 3.02
N SER A 203 10.63 17.60 2.21
CA SER A 203 9.86 16.44 2.61
C SER A 203 10.69 15.15 2.64
N ALA A 204 10.42 14.28 3.60
CA ALA A 204 10.86 12.89 3.54
C ALA A 204 10.01 12.10 2.55
N ILE A 205 10.65 11.38 1.63
CA ILE A 205 9.95 10.72 0.52
C ILE A 205 9.99 9.21 0.72
N TYR A 206 8.81 8.59 0.59
CA TYR A 206 8.59 7.15 0.67
C TYR A 206 7.93 6.66 -0.61
N LEU A 207 8.54 5.69 -1.29
CA LEU A 207 8.12 5.18 -2.58
C LEU A 207 7.87 3.68 -2.52
N CYS A 208 6.65 3.24 -2.86
CA CYS A 208 6.30 1.83 -2.89
C CYS A 208 5.47 1.49 -4.13
N GLY A 209 5.99 0.62 -4.98
CA GLY A 209 5.31 0.23 -6.21
C GLY A 209 6.08 -0.77 -7.07
N PRO A 210 5.57 -1.02 -8.29
CA PRO A 210 6.25 -1.88 -9.27
C PRO A 210 7.62 -1.29 -9.67
N PRO A 211 8.63 -2.14 -10.01
CA PRO A 211 9.98 -1.69 -10.32
C PRO A 211 10.05 -0.58 -11.38
N LYS A 212 9.36 -0.75 -12.52
CA LYS A 212 9.34 0.26 -13.60
C LYS A 212 8.75 1.60 -13.19
N MET A 213 7.74 1.58 -12.32
CA MET A 213 7.18 2.82 -11.76
C MET A 213 8.18 3.48 -10.81
N ASN A 214 8.82 2.70 -9.95
CA ASN A 214 9.82 3.24 -9.02
C ASN A 214 10.98 3.90 -9.77
N GLU A 215 11.47 3.28 -10.85
CA GLU A 215 12.51 3.86 -11.71
C GLU A 215 12.08 5.20 -12.30
N HIS A 216 10.91 5.26 -12.93
CA HIS A 216 10.34 6.49 -13.48
C HIS A 216 10.17 7.60 -12.43
N VAL A 217 9.67 7.25 -11.24
CA VAL A 217 9.46 8.21 -10.15
C VAL A 217 10.79 8.74 -9.61
N LEU A 218 11.81 7.89 -9.48
CA LEU A 218 13.14 8.32 -9.04
C LEU A 218 13.77 9.28 -10.06
N GLU A 219 13.61 9.06 -11.37
CA GLU A 219 14.03 9.99 -12.41
C GLU A 219 13.28 11.34 -12.33
N ALA A 220 11.96 11.29 -12.10
CA ALA A 220 11.15 12.50 -11.92
C ALA A 220 11.58 13.30 -10.67
N LEU A 221 11.88 12.63 -9.56
CA LEU A 221 12.38 13.25 -8.33
C LEU A 221 13.79 13.84 -8.53
N ALA A 222 14.67 13.15 -9.25
CA ALA A 222 16.00 13.68 -9.62
C ALA A 222 15.87 14.95 -10.45
N SER A 223 14.90 15.01 -11.37
CA SER A 223 14.58 16.23 -12.15
C SER A 223 14.00 17.37 -11.28
N CYS A 224 13.56 17.04 -10.06
CA CYS A 224 13.16 18.02 -9.05
C CYS A 224 14.31 18.43 -8.11
N GLY A 225 15.53 17.90 -8.32
CA GLY A 225 16.70 18.18 -7.48
C GLY A 225 16.83 17.28 -6.25
N ILE A 226 16.07 16.19 -6.18
CA ILE A 226 16.16 15.22 -5.08
C ILE A 226 17.19 14.14 -5.44
N ASP A 227 18.14 13.89 -4.53
CA ASP A 227 19.03 12.75 -4.66
C ASP A 227 18.24 11.44 -4.47
N PRO A 228 18.19 10.55 -5.50
CA PRO A 228 17.46 9.29 -5.41
C PRO A 228 17.89 8.39 -4.24
N SER A 229 19.13 8.52 -3.75
CA SER A 229 19.65 7.76 -2.61
C SER A 229 18.99 8.14 -1.27
N THR A 230 18.38 9.33 -1.19
CA THR A 230 17.65 9.80 0.01
C THR A 230 16.22 9.34 0.06
N VAL A 231 15.69 8.75 -1.02
CA VAL A 231 14.33 8.26 -1.11
C VAL A 231 14.22 6.89 -0.45
N ASN A 232 13.34 6.77 0.54
CA ASN A 232 13.00 5.47 1.10
C ASN A 232 12.15 4.71 0.08
N ALA A 233 12.72 3.69 -0.56
CA ALA A 233 12.04 2.95 -1.62
C ALA A 233 11.89 1.46 -1.28
N GLU A 234 10.66 0.94 -1.43
CA GLU A 234 10.35 -0.49 -1.35
C GLU A 234 9.79 -0.96 -2.70
N ARG A 235 10.26 -2.14 -3.15
CA ARG A 235 9.85 -2.73 -4.44
C ARG A 235 9.01 -3.96 -4.19
N PHE A 236 7.80 -4.01 -4.73
CA PHE A 236 7.03 -5.24 -4.78
C PHE A 236 7.45 -6.06 -5.99
N VAL A 237 8.26 -7.08 -5.73
CA VAL A 237 8.70 -8.01 -6.76
C VAL A 237 7.81 -9.26 -6.71
N TYR A 238 7.19 -9.60 -7.83
CA TYR A 238 6.55 -10.90 -7.98
C TYR A 238 7.64 -11.96 -8.06
N THR A 239 7.73 -12.83 -7.07
CA THR A 239 8.59 -14.02 -7.11
C THR A 239 7.75 -15.17 -7.67
N PRO A 240 8.02 -15.66 -8.88
CA PRO A 240 7.34 -16.85 -9.39
C PRO A 240 7.65 -18.04 -8.50
N PRO A 241 6.73 -19.03 -8.38
CA PRO A 241 6.99 -20.27 -7.66
C PRO A 241 8.29 -20.92 -8.18
N SER A 242 9.11 -21.40 -7.26
CA SER A 242 10.36 -22.10 -7.56
C SER A 242 10.09 -23.23 -8.57
N GLY A 243 10.56 -23.08 -9.80
CA GLY A 243 10.47 -24.09 -10.87
C GLY A 243 9.91 -23.64 -12.22
N ARG A 244 9.50 -22.38 -12.40
CA ARG A 244 9.14 -21.84 -13.72
C ARG A 244 9.95 -20.60 -14.03
N THR A 245 10.95 -20.73 -14.87
CA THR A 245 11.55 -19.62 -15.62
C THR A 245 10.45 -19.02 -16.51
N LEU A 246 10.13 -17.74 -16.31
CA LEU A 246 9.29 -17.01 -17.26
C LEU A 246 10.04 -16.93 -18.59
N PRO A 247 9.38 -17.12 -19.74
CA PRO A 247 9.99 -16.82 -21.03
C PRO A 247 10.34 -15.32 -21.03
N GLN A 248 11.58 -15.01 -21.38
CA GLN A 248 12.04 -13.64 -21.60
C GLN A 248 11.27 -13.04 -22.79
N PRO A 249 10.93 -11.72 -22.75
CA PRO A 249 10.24 -11.04 -23.83
C PRO A 249 11.04 -11.03 -25.13
#